data_675800181cde386497fff1d60c0fae7c
#
_entry.id   675800181cde386497fff1d60c0fae7c
#
_cell.length_a   1.000
_cell.length_b   1.000
_cell.length_c   1.000
_cell.angle_alpha   90.00
_cell.angle_beta   90.00
_cell.angle_gamma   90.00
#
_symmetry.space_group_name_H-M   'P 1'
#
loop_
_entity.id
_entity.type
_entity.pdbx_description
1 polymer ?
#
loop_
_entity_poly.entity_id
_entity_poly.type
_entity_poly.pdbx_seq_one_letter_code
_entity_poly.pdbx_strand_id
1 'polypeptide(L)'
;VCQSNRLYLLSSNYIWVFAGDYHHSYVAEEEKLIFDRQAKENALLHVNRDFKWIFPVNPSRFEQLIADIIEYQQPDTTVRLVGRTNNPDGGRDIIIRRKEGENRKLTICQCKAYQNSVNKSHVTDIRDTLDYYEATGFLLAVTSDITAPLIDHLTSLEKKYDVDWWTRRELFKIMRQYPSLVNAYQDIIKVVDNK
;
A
#
# COMPACT_ATOMS: atom_id res chain seq x y z
N VAL A 1 6.95 1.78 26.14
CA VAL A 1 6.88 2.85 27.14
C VAL A 1 6.97 2.19 28.51
N CYS A 2 7.97 2.52 29.30
CA CYS A 2 8.16 1.97 30.66
C CYS A 2 7.64 2.99 31.68
N GLN A 3 6.66 2.63 32.46
CA GLN A 3 6.21 3.38 33.62
C GLN A 3 6.22 2.45 34.82
N SER A 4 7.06 2.75 35.82
CA SER A 4 7.14 2.09 37.13
C SER A 4 6.86 0.57 37.10
N ASN A 5 7.86 -0.25 36.86
CA ASN A 5 7.80 -1.73 36.89
C ASN A 5 6.76 -2.37 35.96
N ARG A 6 6.30 -1.66 34.91
CA ARG A 6 5.42 -2.19 33.88
C ARG A 6 5.97 -1.85 32.50
N LEU A 7 6.13 -2.89 31.66
CA LEU A 7 6.46 -2.73 30.27
C LEU A 7 5.17 -2.88 29.46
N TYR A 8 4.90 -1.92 28.58
CA TYR A 8 3.77 -1.95 27.65
C TYR A 8 4.29 -2.13 26.23
N LEU A 9 3.95 -3.23 25.60
CA LEU A 9 4.16 -3.44 24.18
C LEU A 9 2.86 -3.17 23.43
N LEU A 10 2.95 -2.30 22.45
CA LEU A 10 1.83 -1.92 21.58
C LEU A 10 2.03 -2.59 20.23
N SER A 11 1.12 -3.47 19.87
CA SER A 11 0.97 -3.96 18.50
C SER A 11 -0.33 -3.42 17.91
N SER A 12 -0.52 -3.55 16.62
CA SER A 12 -1.72 -3.05 15.92
C SER A 12 -3.04 -3.56 16.51
N ASN A 13 -3.03 -4.70 17.23
CA ASN A 13 -4.24 -5.34 17.73
C ASN A 13 -4.20 -5.70 19.23
N TYR A 14 -3.05 -5.51 19.91
CA TYR A 14 -2.90 -5.93 21.31
C TYR A 14 -2.04 -4.97 22.11
N ILE A 15 -2.38 -4.79 23.36
CA ILE A 15 -1.55 -4.15 24.37
C ILE A 15 -1.09 -5.26 25.31
N TRP A 16 0.22 -5.50 25.34
CA TRP A 16 0.84 -6.43 26.28
C TRP A 16 1.32 -5.67 27.50
N VAL A 17 0.96 -6.14 28.68
CA VAL A 17 1.38 -5.53 29.94
C VAL A 17 2.19 -6.55 30.72
N PHE A 18 3.45 -6.25 30.93
CA PHE A 18 4.34 -7.04 31.79
C PHE A 18 4.54 -6.30 33.10
N ALA A 19 4.31 -6.97 34.22
CA ALA A 19 4.48 -6.43 35.55
C ALA A 19 5.51 -7.27 36.32
N GLY A 20 6.58 -6.64 36.81
CA GLY A 20 7.61 -7.30 37.65
C GLY A 20 9.00 -6.68 37.47
N ASP A 21 9.96 -7.14 38.31
CA ASP A 21 11.37 -6.76 38.23
C ASP A 21 12.06 -7.66 37.19
N TYR A 22 12.02 -7.26 35.92
CA TYR A 22 12.67 -7.98 34.82
C TYR A 22 14.02 -7.36 34.47
N HIS A 23 15.02 -8.21 34.24
CA HIS A 23 16.29 -7.79 33.67
C HIS A 23 16.04 -7.42 32.19
N HIS A 24 16.33 -6.17 31.81
CA HIS A 24 15.99 -5.61 30.47
C HIS A 24 16.45 -6.45 29.28
N SER A 25 17.56 -7.20 29.39
CA SER A 25 18.06 -8.05 28.29
C SER A 25 17.28 -9.34 28.08
N TYR A 26 16.73 -9.94 29.16
CA TYR A 26 16.00 -11.21 29.08
C TYR A 26 14.61 -11.02 28.48
N VAL A 27 13.93 -9.94 28.89
CA VAL A 27 12.60 -9.60 28.37
C VAL A 27 12.65 -9.33 26.86
N ALA A 28 13.70 -8.64 26.38
CA ALA A 28 13.84 -8.31 24.96
C ALA A 28 13.97 -9.52 24.03
N GLU A 29 14.63 -10.60 24.49
CA GLU A 29 14.79 -11.83 23.67
C GLU A 29 13.51 -12.68 23.66
N GLU A 30 12.87 -12.88 24.80
CA GLU A 30 11.60 -13.61 24.84
C GLU A 30 10.48 -12.89 24.09
N GLU A 31 10.38 -11.57 24.24
CA GLU A 31 9.42 -10.76 23.52
C GLU A 31 9.62 -10.81 22.00
N LYS A 32 10.88 -10.75 21.56
CA LYS A 32 11.21 -10.91 20.15
C LYS A 32 10.79 -12.28 19.62
N LEU A 33 11.01 -13.35 20.39
CA LEU A 33 10.59 -14.69 20.02
C LEU A 33 9.06 -14.84 19.97
N ILE A 34 8.33 -14.25 20.92
CA ILE A 34 6.86 -14.24 20.94
C ILE A 34 6.33 -13.43 19.76
N PHE A 35 6.91 -12.25 19.52
CA PHE A 35 6.53 -11.37 18.42
C PHE A 35 6.81 -12.01 17.06
N ASP A 36 7.99 -12.63 16.88
CA ASP A 36 8.35 -13.35 15.66
C ASP A 36 7.47 -14.57 15.42
N ARG A 37 7.06 -15.28 16.50
CA ARG A 37 6.13 -16.39 16.40
C ARG A 37 4.74 -15.93 15.99
N GLN A 38 4.19 -14.92 16.64
CA GLN A 38 2.88 -14.35 16.29
C GLN A 38 2.87 -13.70 14.92
N ALA A 39 3.95 -13.01 14.53
CA ALA A 39 4.08 -12.48 13.19
C ALA A 39 4.12 -13.60 12.14
N LYS A 40 4.80 -14.72 12.42
CA LYS A 40 4.80 -15.90 11.54
C LYS A 40 3.44 -16.61 11.51
N GLU A 41 2.77 -16.78 12.64
CA GLU A 41 1.44 -17.37 12.71
C GLU A 41 0.40 -16.50 11.99
N ASN A 42 0.43 -15.19 12.20
CA ASN A 42 -0.42 -14.26 11.47
C ASN A 42 -0.10 -14.23 9.97
N ALA A 43 1.17 -14.27 9.58
CA ALA A 43 1.56 -14.37 8.18
C ALA A 43 1.08 -15.70 7.56
N LEU A 44 1.20 -16.82 8.26
CA LEU A 44 0.70 -18.13 7.81
C LEU A 44 -0.83 -18.15 7.68
N LEU A 45 -1.56 -17.48 8.59
CA LEU A 45 -3.02 -17.37 8.51
C LEU A 45 -3.47 -16.61 7.26
N HIS A 46 -2.67 -15.68 6.74
CA HIS A 46 -3.02 -14.86 5.58
C HIS A 46 -2.42 -15.38 4.25
N VAL A 47 -1.38 -16.19 4.29
CA VAL A 47 -0.74 -16.76 3.07
C VAL A 47 -1.71 -17.61 2.25
N ASN A 48 -2.64 -18.29 2.90
CA ASN A 48 -3.61 -19.18 2.25
C ASN A 48 -5.00 -18.56 2.08
N ARG A 49 -5.18 -17.27 2.36
CA ARG A 49 -6.46 -16.58 2.19
C ARG A 49 -6.52 -15.86 0.85
N ASP A 50 -7.63 -16.05 0.16
CA ASP A 50 -7.94 -15.25 -1.01
C ASP A 50 -8.68 -13.98 -0.61
N PHE A 51 -8.50 -12.94 -1.41
CA PHE A 51 -9.18 -11.67 -1.22
C PHE A 51 -10.12 -11.40 -2.40
N LYS A 52 -11.20 -10.67 -2.11
CA LYS A 52 -12.08 -10.12 -3.13
C LYS A 52 -12.40 -8.66 -2.81
N TRP A 53 -12.49 -7.84 -3.84
CA TRP A 53 -13.01 -6.50 -3.70
C TRP A 53 -14.52 -6.55 -3.46
N ILE A 54 -15.01 -5.65 -2.60
CA ILE A 54 -16.45 -5.42 -2.39
C ILE A 54 -16.85 -4.30 -3.34
N PHE A 55 -17.47 -4.65 -4.46
CA PHE A 55 -17.91 -3.67 -5.46
C PHE A 55 -19.29 -3.09 -5.14
N PRO A 56 -19.55 -1.80 -5.44
CA PRO A 56 -18.60 -0.82 -5.99
C PRO A 56 -17.55 -0.41 -4.96
N VAL A 57 -16.28 -0.46 -5.35
CA VAL A 57 -15.18 0.01 -4.49
C VAL A 57 -15.22 1.54 -4.43
N ASN A 58 -15.23 2.08 -3.22
CA ASN A 58 -15.15 3.53 -3.03
C ASN A 58 -13.76 4.05 -3.48
N PRO A 59 -13.70 4.97 -4.48
CA PRO A 59 -12.43 5.45 -5.02
C PRO A 59 -11.51 6.06 -3.97
N SER A 60 -12.03 6.93 -3.11
CA SER A 60 -11.21 7.59 -2.08
C SER A 60 -10.68 6.60 -1.02
N ARG A 61 -11.44 5.54 -0.72
CA ARG A 61 -10.96 4.47 0.17
C ARG A 61 -9.86 3.64 -0.52
N PHE A 62 -9.99 3.43 -1.83
CA PHE A 62 -8.96 2.75 -2.61
C PHE A 62 -7.67 3.58 -2.69
N GLU A 63 -7.76 4.88 -2.94
CA GLU A 63 -6.62 5.80 -2.91
C GLU A 63 -5.92 5.80 -1.54
N GLN A 64 -6.68 5.82 -0.43
CA GLN A 64 -6.12 5.70 0.91
C GLN A 64 -5.37 4.39 1.12
N LEU A 65 -5.96 3.25 0.69
CA LEU A 65 -5.30 1.95 0.76
C LEU A 65 -3.97 1.94 0.01
N ILE A 66 -3.94 2.51 -1.22
CA ILE A 66 -2.70 2.58 -2.01
C ILE A 66 -1.66 3.46 -1.33
N ALA A 67 -2.07 4.60 -0.75
CA ALA A 67 -1.17 5.47 0.01
C ALA A 67 -0.57 4.72 1.21
N ASP A 68 -1.38 4.03 2.01
CA ASP A 68 -0.91 3.24 3.15
C ASP A 68 0.04 2.12 2.71
N ILE A 69 -0.27 1.41 1.61
CA ILE A 69 0.64 0.38 1.06
C ILE A 69 2.00 0.99 0.74
N ILE A 70 2.05 2.16 0.09
CA ILE A 70 3.29 2.83 -0.28
C ILE A 70 4.08 3.22 0.98
N GLU A 71 3.42 3.77 1.99
CA GLU A 71 4.05 4.14 3.27
C GLU A 71 4.63 2.92 4.00
N TYR A 72 3.90 1.80 4.00
CA TYR A 72 4.40 0.54 4.59
C TYR A 72 5.62 -0.04 3.85
N GLN A 73 5.63 0.04 2.52
CA GLN A 73 6.72 -0.51 1.71
C GLN A 73 7.94 0.42 1.64
N GLN A 74 7.72 1.72 1.74
CA GLN A 74 8.73 2.75 1.53
C GLN A 74 8.69 3.82 2.63
N PRO A 75 9.11 3.50 3.86
CA PRO A 75 8.99 4.39 5.03
C PRO A 75 9.76 5.71 4.88
N ASP A 76 10.75 5.78 3.97
CA ASP A 76 11.53 6.98 3.70
C ASP A 76 10.91 7.90 2.63
N THR A 77 9.66 7.62 2.23
CA THR A 77 8.92 8.43 1.27
C THR A 77 7.91 9.33 1.96
N THR A 78 7.61 10.47 1.32
CA THR A 78 6.46 11.30 1.69
C THR A 78 5.32 11.04 0.72
N VAL A 79 4.22 10.53 1.22
CA VAL A 79 3.01 10.24 0.45
C VAL A 79 1.95 11.30 0.71
N ARG A 80 1.29 11.79 -0.34
CA ARG A 80 0.20 12.77 -0.22
C ARG A 80 -0.94 12.43 -1.17
N LEU A 81 -2.13 12.27 -0.64
CA LEU A 81 -3.38 12.23 -1.39
C LEU A 81 -3.68 13.62 -1.97
N VAL A 82 -4.05 13.69 -3.25
CA VAL A 82 -4.25 14.97 -3.96
C VAL A 82 -5.72 15.34 -4.09
N GLY A 83 -6.60 14.40 -4.39
CA GLY A 83 -7.98 14.66 -4.73
C GLY A 83 -8.92 14.70 -3.51
N ARG A 84 -9.36 15.88 -3.05
CA ARG A 84 -10.46 15.97 -2.07
C ARG A 84 -11.68 16.77 -2.52
N THR A 85 -11.70 17.38 -3.68
CA THR A 85 -12.87 18.13 -4.16
C THR A 85 -12.84 18.21 -5.68
N ASN A 86 -13.91 17.92 -6.35
CA ASN A 86 -14.38 18.17 -7.73
C ASN A 86 -13.53 19.03 -8.69
N ASN A 87 -12.25 19.26 -8.38
CA ASN A 87 -11.31 19.90 -9.28
C ASN A 87 -10.60 18.85 -10.12
N PRO A 88 -10.43 19.08 -11.41
CA PRO A 88 -9.60 18.23 -12.26
C PRO A 88 -8.18 18.18 -11.67
N ASP A 89 -7.81 17.05 -11.09
CA ASP A 89 -6.50 16.82 -10.47
C ASP A 89 -5.40 16.46 -11.49
N GLY A 90 -5.74 16.48 -12.78
CA GLY A 90 -4.85 16.09 -13.88
C GLY A 90 -4.47 14.61 -13.82
N GLY A 91 -5.30 13.76 -13.20
CA GLY A 91 -5.05 12.33 -13.08
C GLY A 91 -4.01 11.97 -12.02
N ARG A 92 -3.83 12.82 -11.01
CA ARG A 92 -2.96 12.58 -9.86
C ARG A 92 -3.78 12.29 -8.64
N ASP A 93 -3.84 11.06 -8.23
CA ASP A 93 -4.55 10.68 -7.02
C ASP A 93 -3.61 10.72 -5.79
N ILE A 94 -2.34 10.31 -6.00
CA ILE A 94 -1.32 10.31 -4.96
C ILE A 94 0.00 10.88 -5.51
N ILE A 95 0.67 11.68 -4.69
CA ILE A 95 2.01 12.19 -4.95
C ILE A 95 2.98 11.52 -3.99
N ILE A 96 4.02 10.90 -4.53
CA ILE A 96 5.06 10.20 -3.79
C ILE A 96 6.38 10.95 -3.99
N ARG A 97 6.99 11.38 -2.89
CA ARG A 97 8.30 12.06 -2.90
C ARG A 97 9.31 11.24 -2.12
N ARG A 98 10.39 10.88 -2.79
CA ARG A 98 11.53 10.18 -2.19
C ARG A 98 12.77 11.06 -2.26
N LYS A 99 13.56 11.05 -1.18
CA LYS A 99 14.89 11.67 -1.19
C LYS A 99 15.91 10.60 -1.57
N GLU A 100 16.67 10.83 -2.62
CA GLU A 100 17.84 10.02 -2.99
C GLU A 100 19.09 10.94 -2.99
N GLY A 101 19.80 10.96 -1.86
CA GLY A 101 20.89 11.91 -1.65
C GLY A 101 20.41 13.36 -1.78
N GLU A 102 21.00 14.14 -2.68
CA GLU A 102 20.59 15.53 -2.97
C GLU A 102 19.40 15.62 -3.95
N ASN A 103 19.10 14.54 -4.66
CA ASN A 103 18.01 14.52 -5.64
C ASN A 103 16.68 14.19 -4.99
N ARG A 104 15.61 14.78 -5.53
CA ARG A 104 14.23 14.46 -5.14
C ARG A 104 13.55 13.76 -6.31
N LYS A 105 13.16 12.51 -6.12
CA LYS A 105 12.31 11.82 -7.09
C LYS A 105 10.85 12.09 -6.77
N LEU A 106 10.10 12.45 -7.80
CA LEU A 106 8.66 12.66 -7.77
C LEU A 106 7.99 11.56 -8.59
N THR A 107 7.14 10.75 -7.96
CA THR A 107 6.29 9.77 -8.63
C THR A 107 4.83 10.18 -8.49
N ILE A 108 4.10 10.15 -9.59
CA ILE A 108 2.66 10.36 -9.64
C ILE A 108 2.00 8.98 -9.63
N CYS A 109 1.04 8.77 -8.72
CA CYS A 109 0.22 7.57 -8.73
C CYS A 109 -1.20 7.91 -9.16
N GLN A 110 -1.74 7.08 -10.05
CA GLN A 110 -3.14 7.11 -10.47
C GLN A 110 -3.83 5.84 -10.02
N CYS A 111 -5.01 5.97 -9.43
CA CYS A 111 -5.83 4.89 -8.90
C CYS A 111 -7.10 4.70 -9.72
N LYS A 112 -7.46 3.46 -10.06
CA LYS A 112 -8.70 3.13 -10.78
C LYS A 112 -9.44 1.99 -10.09
N ALA A 113 -10.55 2.32 -9.45
CA ALA A 113 -11.42 1.38 -8.74
C ALA A 113 -12.48 0.80 -9.67
N TYR A 114 -12.06 0.06 -10.70
CA TYR A 114 -12.94 -0.50 -11.73
C TYR A 114 -13.11 -2.00 -11.55
N GLN A 115 -14.34 -2.50 -11.80
CA GLN A 115 -14.62 -3.94 -11.78
C GLN A 115 -14.08 -4.65 -13.01
N ASN A 116 -14.16 -4.00 -14.17
CA ASN A 116 -13.66 -4.51 -15.45
C ASN A 116 -12.23 -4.03 -15.71
N SER A 117 -11.53 -4.70 -16.63
CA SER A 117 -10.17 -4.37 -17.01
C SER A 117 -10.03 -2.91 -17.45
N VAL A 118 -8.98 -2.26 -16.96
CA VAL A 118 -8.63 -0.88 -17.31
C VAL A 118 -7.93 -0.87 -18.66
N ASN A 119 -8.38 0.00 -19.56
CA ASN A 119 -7.76 0.22 -20.86
C ASN A 119 -7.15 1.62 -20.96
N LYS A 120 -6.47 1.91 -22.07
CA LYS A 120 -5.77 3.18 -22.29
C LYS A 120 -6.67 4.41 -22.18
N SER A 121 -7.96 4.31 -22.56
CA SER A 121 -8.88 5.46 -22.48
C SER A 121 -9.32 5.80 -21.06
N HIS A 122 -9.09 4.90 -20.09
CA HIS A 122 -9.40 5.14 -18.69
C HIS A 122 -8.26 5.86 -17.94
N VAL A 123 -7.10 6.00 -18.58
CA VAL A 123 -5.91 6.61 -17.99
C VAL A 123 -5.64 7.92 -18.73
N THR A 124 -5.49 9.02 -18.00
CA THR A 124 -5.12 10.32 -18.57
C THR A 124 -3.78 10.24 -19.30
N ASP A 125 -3.49 11.20 -20.18
CA ASP A 125 -2.21 11.23 -20.88
C ASP A 125 -1.04 11.33 -19.89
N ILE A 126 -0.44 10.16 -19.65
CA ILE A 126 0.59 9.97 -18.63
C ILE A 126 1.80 10.86 -18.94
N ARG A 127 2.22 10.92 -20.20
CA ARG A 127 3.42 11.67 -20.61
C ARG A 127 3.25 13.16 -20.33
N ASP A 128 2.14 13.75 -20.74
CA ASP A 128 1.88 15.18 -20.53
C ASP A 128 1.79 15.51 -19.05
N THR A 129 1.18 14.61 -18.26
CA THR A 129 1.12 14.74 -16.82
C THR A 129 2.51 14.70 -16.18
N LEU A 130 3.36 13.74 -16.55
CA LEU A 130 4.70 13.61 -16.00
C LEU A 130 5.59 14.81 -16.38
N ASP A 131 5.55 15.25 -17.65
CA ASP A 131 6.32 16.39 -18.11
C ASP A 131 5.82 17.69 -17.45
N TYR A 132 4.51 17.89 -17.29
CA TYR A 132 3.95 19.09 -16.65
C TYR A 132 4.35 19.24 -15.19
N TYR A 133 4.42 18.12 -14.44
CA TYR A 133 4.79 18.11 -13.01
C TYR A 133 6.27 17.85 -12.77
N GLU A 134 7.09 17.74 -13.82
CA GLU A 134 8.50 17.35 -13.74
C GLU A 134 8.70 16.05 -12.95
N ALA A 135 7.74 15.13 -13.08
CA ALA A 135 7.77 13.86 -12.37
C ALA A 135 8.68 12.86 -13.08
N THR A 136 9.42 12.09 -12.28
CA THR A 136 10.37 11.08 -12.80
C THR A 136 9.77 9.68 -12.81
N GLY A 137 8.64 9.48 -12.14
CA GLY A 137 7.99 8.16 -12.04
C GLY A 137 6.48 8.21 -12.14
N PHE A 138 5.90 7.06 -12.51
CA PHE A 138 4.46 6.85 -12.60
C PHE A 138 4.09 5.48 -12.03
N LEU A 139 3.06 5.44 -11.17
CA LEU A 139 2.46 4.23 -10.66
C LEU A 139 0.98 4.19 -11.03
N LEU A 140 0.54 3.11 -11.66
CA LEU A 140 -0.88 2.85 -11.90
C LEU A 140 -1.36 1.76 -10.93
N ALA A 141 -2.31 2.08 -10.06
CA ALA A 141 -2.94 1.10 -9.17
C ALA A 141 -4.39 0.83 -9.58
N VAL A 142 -4.76 -0.44 -9.78
CA VAL A 142 -6.10 -0.81 -10.25
C VAL A 142 -6.70 -1.97 -9.46
N THR A 143 -8.00 -1.93 -9.21
CA THR A 143 -8.73 -3.03 -8.53
C THR A 143 -8.99 -4.24 -9.44
N SER A 144 -8.72 -4.13 -10.74
CA SER A 144 -8.93 -5.15 -11.76
C SER A 144 -7.61 -5.51 -12.47
N ASP A 145 -7.72 -6.06 -13.66
CA ASP A 145 -6.58 -6.26 -14.56
C ASP A 145 -6.47 -5.09 -15.55
N ILE A 146 -5.36 -4.98 -16.27
CA ILE A 146 -5.13 -4.01 -17.33
C ILE A 146 -5.03 -4.72 -18.68
N THR A 147 -5.45 -4.02 -19.74
CA THR A 147 -5.41 -4.59 -21.10
C THR A 147 -4.02 -4.59 -21.70
N ALA A 148 -3.72 -5.53 -22.62
CA ALA A 148 -2.43 -5.60 -23.30
C ALA A 148 -2.01 -4.28 -23.97
N PRO A 149 -2.89 -3.55 -24.69
CA PRO A 149 -2.52 -2.24 -25.25
C PRO A 149 -2.14 -1.19 -24.20
N LEU A 150 -2.68 -1.29 -22.97
CA LEU A 150 -2.25 -0.41 -21.87
C LEU A 150 -0.89 -0.83 -21.34
N ILE A 151 -0.62 -2.13 -21.20
CA ILE A 151 0.71 -2.65 -20.83
C ILE A 151 1.77 -2.16 -21.83
N ASP A 152 1.52 -2.32 -23.14
CA ASP A 152 2.45 -1.89 -24.18
C ASP A 152 2.72 -0.37 -24.09
N HIS A 153 1.68 0.40 -23.78
CA HIS A 153 1.81 1.85 -23.58
C HIS A 153 2.68 2.18 -22.37
N LEU A 154 2.41 1.57 -21.20
CA LEU A 154 3.19 1.77 -19.98
C LEU A 154 4.65 1.37 -20.18
N THR A 155 4.91 0.19 -20.76
CA THR A 155 6.26 -0.29 -21.10
C THR A 155 6.99 0.67 -22.05
N SER A 156 6.28 1.32 -22.97
CA SER A 156 6.89 2.31 -23.85
C SER A 156 7.41 3.55 -23.12
N LEU A 157 6.80 3.89 -21.97
CA LEU A 157 7.19 5.01 -21.13
C LEU A 157 8.40 4.71 -20.24
N GLU A 158 8.68 3.43 -19.93
CA GLU A 158 9.84 2.99 -19.13
C GLU A 158 11.19 3.44 -19.72
N LYS A 159 11.21 3.79 -21.02
CA LYS A 159 12.42 4.33 -21.66
C LYS A 159 12.85 5.69 -21.11
N LYS A 160 11.93 6.45 -20.51
CA LYS A 160 12.18 7.82 -20.02
C LYS A 160 11.86 7.98 -18.54
N TYR A 161 10.91 7.21 -18.01
CA TYR A 161 10.38 7.36 -16.67
C TYR A 161 10.44 6.03 -15.92
N ASP A 162 10.44 6.10 -14.58
CA ASP A 162 10.27 4.93 -13.69
C ASP A 162 8.78 4.59 -13.63
N VAL A 163 8.34 3.54 -14.34
CA VAL A 163 6.92 3.21 -14.49
C VAL A 163 6.66 1.85 -13.87
N ASP A 164 5.62 1.79 -13.02
CA ASP A 164 5.15 0.53 -12.42
C ASP A 164 3.62 0.49 -12.42
N TRP A 165 3.05 -0.72 -12.31
CA TRP A 165 1.61 -0.89 -12.16
C TRP A 165 1.27 -2.04 -11.24
N TRP A 166 0.28 -1.81 -10.39
CA TRP A 166 -0.25 -2.78 -9.45
C TRP A 166 -1.68 -3.14 -9.83
N THR A 167 -1.85 -4.34 -10.37
CA THR A 167 -3.17 -4.92 -10.62
C THR A 167 -3.70 -5.57 -9.35
N ARG A 168 -4.93 -6.08 -9.40
CA ARG A 168 -5.53 -6.89 -8.33
C ARG A 168 -4.57 -7.94 -7.79
N ARG A 169 -3.79 -8.59 -8.68
CA ARG A 169 -2.86 -9.66 -8.32
C ARG A 169 -1.72 -9.14 -7.44
N GLU A 170 -1.08 -8.08 -7.84
CA GLU A 170 0.02 -7.45 -7.11
C GLU A 170 -0.49 -6.90 -5.77
N LEU A 171 -1.63 -6.22 -5.78
CA LEU A 171 -2.23 -5.67 -4.57
C LEU A 171 -2.58 -6.76 -3.54
N PHE A 172 -3.20 -7.85 -3.97
CA PHE A 172 -3.51 -8.96 -3.07
C PHE A 172 -2.25 -9.67 -2.56
N LYS A 173 -1.17 -9.75 -3.37
CA LYS A 173 0.12 -10.25 -2.92
C LYS A 173 0.73 -9.37 -1.83
N ILE A 174 0.67 -8.05 -1.99
CA ILE A 174 1.15 -7.09 -1.00
C ILE A 174 0.31 -7.20 0.29
N MET A 175 -1.01 -7.19 0.18
CA MET A 175 -1.90 -7.28 1.34
C MET A 175 -1.74 -8.55 2.16
N ARG A 176 -1.33 -9.67 1.55
CA ARG A 176 -0.97 -10.89 2.30
C ARG A 176 0.22 -10.69 3.23
N GLN A 177 1.12 -9.77 2.90
CA GLN A 177 2.29 -9.44 3.73
C GLN A 177 1.95 -8.46 4.86
N TYR A 178 0.83 -7.72 4.73
CA TYR A 178 0.41 -6.70 5.69
C TYR A 178 -1.04 -6.93 6.17
N PRO A 179 -1.26 -7.87 7.09
CA PRO A 179 -2.60 -8.20 7.58
C PRO A 179 -3.36 -7.01 8.20
N SER A 180 -2.63 -6.05 8.77
CA SER A 180 -3.19 -4.82 9.32
C SER A 180 -3.94 -3.99 8.27
N LEU A 181 -3.46 -3.96 7.02
CA LEU A 181 -4.15 -3.29 5.92
C LEU A 181 -5.49 -3.96 5.62
N VAL A 182 -5.54 -5.30 5.57
CA VAL A 182 -6.79 -6.02 5.33
C VAL A 182 -7.83 -5.68 6.40
N ASN A 183 -7.42 -5.62 7.67
CA ASN A 183 -8.29 -5.27 8.78
C ASN A 183 -8.78 -3.81 8.74
N ALA A 184 -7.94 -2.88 8.29
CA ALA A 184 -8.30 -1.47 8.17
C ALA A 184 -9.24 -1.16 6.99
N TYR A 185 -9.29 -2.05 5.98
CA TYR A 185 -10.02 -1.84 4.74
C TYR A 185 -11.10 -2.89 4.46
N GLN A 186 -11.71 -3.47 5.53
CA GLN A 186 -12.80 -4.46 5.43
C GLN A 186 -14.07 -3.92 4.74
N ASP A 187 -14.19 -2.61 4.65
CA ASP A 187 -15.27 -1.94 3.91
C ASP A 187 -15.15 -2.11 2.39
N ILE A 188 -13.95 -2.31 1.87
CA ILE A 188 -13.70 -2.50 0.42
C ILE A 188 -13.06 -3.85 0.08
N ILE A 189 -12.57 -4.60 1.08
CA ILE A 189 -11.91 -5.91 0.90
C ILE A 189 -12.61 -6.97 1.74
N LYS A 190 -12.87 -8.11 1.13
CA LYS A 190 -13.39 -9.31 1.80
C LYS A 190 -12.37 -10.44 1.74
N VAL A 191 -12.11 -11.05 2.90
CA VAL A 191 -11.37 -12.32 2.98
C VAL A 191 -12.28 -13.45 2.53
N VAL A 192 -11.78 -14.33 1.69
CA VAL A 192 -12.50 -15.52 1.21
C VAL A 192 -11.76 -16.74 1.71
N ASP A 193 -12.42 -17.56 2.52
CA ASP A 193 -11.86 -18.82 2.93
C ASP A 193 -11.86 -19.78 1.73
N ASN A 194 -10.70 -20.31 1.37
CA ASN A 194 -10.60 -21.39 0.40
C ASN A 194 -11.20 -22.64 1.06
N LYS A 195 -12.36 -23.09 0.57
CA LYS A 195 -12.95 -24.36 0.94
C LYS A 195 -12.19 -25.53 0.34
#